data_ca660f45579f9b4f59f6739e7dfa4498
#
_entry.id   ca660f45579f9b4f59f6739e7dfa4498
#
_cell.length_a   1.000
_cell.length_b   1.000
_cell.length_c   1.000
_cell.angle_alpha   90.00
_cell.angle_beta   90.00
_cell.angle_gamma   90.00
#
_symmetry.space_group_name_H-M   'P 1'
#
loop_
_entity.id
_entity.type
_entity.pdbx_description
1 polymer ?
#
loop_
_entity_poly.entity_id
_entity_poly.type
_entity_poly.pdbx_seq_one_letter_code
_entity_poly.pdbx_strand_id
1 'polypeptide(L)'
;MIVRWESEHDYVLVHVHQDMFGDWIFSRAWGQIGTQFGGLKHQLAESFEQAMMWVEDVNHIQASRGFRKVLETQGDTPEGRDAVRQLSLLGY
;
A
#
# COMPACT_ATOMS: atom_id res chain seq x y z
N MET A 1 -1.61 7.33 -4.88
CA MET A 1 -0.25 7.11 -4.37
C MET A 1 -0.09 5.66 -3.95
N ILE A 2 1.01 5.06 -4.34
CA ILE A 2 1.30 3.66 -4.03
C ILE A 2 2.69 3.60 -3.43
N VAL A 3 2.82 2.90 -2.30
CA VAL A 3 4.11 2.69 -1.63
C VAL A 3 4.24 1.21 -1.31
N ARG A 4 5.41 0.64 -1.58
CA ARG A 4 5.69 -0.76 -1.29
C ARG A 4 6.98 -0.87 -0.48
N TRP A 5 6.93 -1.69 0.55
CA TRP A 5 8.09 -2.07 1.38
C TRP A 5 8.29 -3.57 1.26
N GLU A 6 9.53 -4.01 1.32
CA GLU A 6 9.87 -5.43 1.27
C GLU A 6 10.92 -5.78 2.30
N SER A 7 10.78 -6.95 2.89
CA SER A 7 11.84 -7.65 3.59
C SER A 7 12.37 -8.77 2.68
N GLU A 8 13.14 -9.69 3.24
CA GLU A 8 13.67 -10.82 2.47
C GLU A 8 12.56 -11.70 1.88
N HIS A 9 11.46 -11.89 2.61
CA HIS A 9 10.40 -12.81 2.21
C HIS A 9 9.01 -12.17 2.12
N ASP A 10 8.82 -11.00 2.71
CA ASP A 10 7.49 -10.41 2.88
C ASP A 10 7.40 -9.03 2.24
N TYR A 11 6.17 -8.60 1.97
CA TYR A 11 5.91 -7.26 1.48
C TYR A 11 4.77 -6.61 2.26
N VAL A 12 4.77 -5.28 2.25
CA VAL A 12 3.65 -4.43 2.66
C VAL A 12 3.43 -3.43 1.54
N LEU A 13 2.19 -3.25 1.15
CA LEU A 13 1.80 -2.33 0.08
C LEU A 13 0.70 -1.42 0.59
N VAL A 14 0.83 -0.13 0.32
CA VAL A 14 -0.19 0.87 0.65
C VAL A 14 -0.63 1.54 -0.63
N HIS A 15 -1.94 1.67 -0.81
CA HIS A 15 -2.54 2.41 -1.91
C HIS A 15 -3.47 3.47 -1.32
N VAL A 16 -3.15 4.73 -1.56
CA VAL A 16 -4.00 5.86 -1.17
C VAL A 16 -4.67 6.38 -2.45
N HIS A 17 -6.00 6.36 -2.45
CA HIS A 17 -6.77 6.79 -3.62
C HIS A 17 -8.09 7.41 -3.16
N GLN A 18 -8.70 8.13 -4.07
CA GLN A 18 -10.00 8.75 -3.85
C GLN A 18 -11.06 7.91 -4.57
N ASP A 19 -12.17 7.60 -3.89
CA ASP A 19 -13.25 6.86 -4.52
C ASP A 19 -14.14 7.81 -5.33
N MET A 20 -15.19 7.26 -5.95
CA MET A 20 -16.10 8.04 -6.81
C MET A 20 -16.90 9.08 -6.02
N PHE A 21 -16.98 8.96 -4.70
CA PHE A 21 -17.69 9.92 -3.84
C PHE A 21 -16.76 10.99 -3.28
N GLY A 22 -15.47 10.95 -3.64
CA GLY A 22 -14.50 11.91 -3.16
C GLY A 22 -13.87 11.56 -1.83
N ASP A 23 -14.19 10.40 -1.26
CA ASP A 23 -13.60 9.95 0.00
C ASP A 23 -12.20 9.39 -0.22
N TRP A 24 -11.30 9.67 0.74
CA TRP A 24 -9.94 9.15 0.69
C TRP A 24 -9.90 7.78 1.32
N ILE A 25 -9.40 6.81 0.56
CA ILE A 25 -9.29 5.42 0.99
C ILE A 25 -7.81 5.06 1.14
N PHE A 26 -7.49 4.51 2.30
CA PHE A 26 -6.16 3.98 2.60
C PHE A 26 -6.28 2.46 2.59
N SER A 27 -5.70 1.84 1.57
CA SER A 27 -5.73 0.38 1.40
C SER A 27 -4.36 -0.17 1.72
N ARG A 28 -4.30 -1.19 2.57
CA ARG A 28 -3.06 -1.79 3.01
C ARG A 28 -3.11 -3.29 2.76
N ALA A 29 -2.12 -3.79 2.03
CA ALA A 29 -1.95 -5.21 1.76
C ALA A 29 -0.63 -5.70 2.33
N TRP A 30 -0.56 -6.98 2.68
CA TRP A 30 0.65 -7.61 3.18
C TRP A 30 0.64 -9.08 2.81
N GLY A 31 1.81 -9.69 2.77
CA GLY A 31 1.93 -11.11 2.44
C GLY A 31 3.35 -11.51 2.15
N GLN A 32 3.50 -12.72 1.62
CA GLN A 32 4.78 -13.26 1.18
C GLN A 32 5.02 -12.92 -0.28
N ILE A 33 6.24 -12.48 -0.59
CA ILE A 33 6.64 -12.16 -1.96
C ILE A 33 6.52 -13.41 -2.84
N GLY A 34 5.93 -13.24 -4.02
CA GLY A 34 5.80 -14.34 -4.99
C GLY A 34 4.61 -15.26 -4.75
N THR A 35 3.74 -14.95 -3.79
CA THR A 35 2.53 -15.72 -3.52
C THR A 35 1.30 -14.85 -3.67
N GLN A 36 0.12 -15.50 -3.78
CA GLN A 36 -1.18 -14.83 -3.75
C GLN A 36 -1.77 -14.80 -2.35
N PHE A 37 -1.07 -15.39 -1.37
CA PHE A 37 -1.54 -15.43 0.01
C PHE A 37 -1.14 -14.17 0.74
N GLY A 38 -2.07 -13.63 1.50
CA GLY A 38 -1.85 -12.41 2.25
C GLY A 38 -3.16 -11.83 2.74
N GLY A 39 -3.10 -10.60 3.24
CA GLY A 39 -4.24 -9.86 3.73
C GLY A 39 -4.39 -8.52 3.05
N LEU A 40 -5.59 -7.97 3.17
CA LEU A 40 -5.95 -6.66 2.62
C LEU A 40 -6.92 -6.01 3.57
N LYS A 41 -6.69 -4.72 3.86
CA LYS A 41 -7.57 -3.94 4.71
C LYS A 41 -7.75 -2.56 4.10
N HIS A 42 -8.99 -2.09 4.08
CA HIS A 42 -9.33 -0.73 3.65
C HIS A 42 -9.71 0.10 4.87
N GLN A 43 -9.32 1.36 4.86
CA GLN A 43 -9.64 2.29 5.93
C GLN A 43 -9.99 3.65 5.32
N LEU A 44 -11.09 4.23 5.79
CA LEU A 44 -11.53 5.55 5.37
C LEU A 44 -10.72 6.61 6.09
N ALA A 45 -10.07 7.50 5.34
CA ALA A 45 -9.37 8.65 5.89
C ALA A 45 -10.27 9.88 5.82
N GLU A 46 -10.17 10.75 6.80
CA GLU A 46 -10.93 12.00 6.83
C GLU A 46 -10.43 13.00 5.80
N SER A 47 -9.15 12.89 5.40
CA SER A 47 -8.49 13.80 4.48
C SER A 47 -7.29 13.12 3.84
N PHE A 48 -6.79 13.73 2.77
CA PHE A 48 -5.52 13.31 2.17
C PHE A 48 -4.38 13.41 3.20
N GLU A 49 -4.37 14.47 3.99
CA GLU A 49 -3.33 14.69 5.01
C GLU A 49 -3.33 13.58 6.05
N GLN A 50 -4.50 13.13 6.49
CA GLN A 50 -4.60 12.02 7.42
C GLN A 50 -4.06 10.73 6.78
N ALA A 51 -4.40 10.47 5.52
CA ALA A 51 -3.87 9.30 4.81
C ALA A 51 -2.35 9.35 4.72
N MET A 52 -1.77 10.54 4.49
CA MET A 52 -0.31 10.71 4.44
C MET A 52 0.33 10.47 5.81
N MET A 53 -0.32 10.86 6.89
CA MET A 53 0.15 10.55 8.24
C MET A 53 0.21 9.04 8.46
N TRP A 54 -0.81 8.32 8.00
CA TRP A 54 -0.82 6.85 8.11
C TRP A 54 0.27 6.20 7.24
N VAL A 55 0.57 6.76 6.06
CA VAL A 55 1.69 6.29 5.24
C VAL A 55 3.00 6.43 6.00
N GLU A 56 3.22 7.58 6.65
CA GLU A 56 4.43 7.81 7.44
C GLU A 56 4.51 6.84 8.63
N ASP A 57 3.38 6.59 9.31
CA ASP A 57 3.34 5.62 10.40
C ASP A 57 3.75 4.23 9.91
N VAL A 58 3.21 3.79 8.77
CA VAL A 58 3.58 2.50 8.19
C VAL A 58 5.06 2.49 7.82
N ASN A 59 5.56 3.59 7.25
CA ASN A 59 6.98 3.69 6.88
C ASN A 59 7.89 3.49 8.11
N HIS A 60 7.57 4.15 9.22
CA HIS A 60 8.35 4.01 10.46
C HIS A 60 8.28 2.59 11.01
N ILE A 61 7.08 2.00 11.02
CA ILE A 61 6.87 0.65 11.52
C ILE A 61 7.66 -0.35 10.68
N GLN A 62 7.58 -0.26 9.36
CA GLN A 62 8.25 -1.20 8.47
C GLN A 62 9.77 -1.03 8.51
N ALA A 63 10.26 0.20 8.61
CA ALA A 63 11.70 0.45 8.76
C ALA A 63 12.23 -0.20 10.04
N SER A 64 11.49 -0.10 11.15
CA SER A 64 11.89 -0.69 12.42
C SER A 64 11.87 -2.23 12.40
N ARG A 65 11.09 -2.82 11.47
CA ARG A 65 11.03 -4.27 11.26
C ARG A 65 12.06 -4.78 10.26
N GLY A 66 12.92 -3.89 9.73
CA GLY A 66 13.91 -4.27 8.75
C GLY A 66 13.40 -4.29 7.30
N PHE A 67 12.20 -3.80 7.04
CA PHE A 67 11.69 -3.64 5.68
C PHE A 67 12.31 -2.39 5.06
N ARG A 68 12.47 -2.40 3.74
CA ARG A 68 12.95 -1.25 2.97
C ARG A 68 11.89 -0.83 1.95
N LYS A 69 11.79 0.47 1.72
CA LYS A 69 10.90 1.00 0.71
C LYS A 69 11.50 0.70 -0.67
N VAL A 70 10.75 0.02 -1.52
CA VAL A 70 11.19 -0.37 -2.86
C VAL A 70 10.42 0.33 -3.97
N LEU A 71 9.29 0.96 -3.65
CA LEU A 71 8.48 1.69 -4.61
C LEU A 71 7.73 2.81 -3.93
N GLU A 72 7.69 3.98 -4.56
CA GLU A 72 6.80 5.07 -4.19
C GLU A 72 6.43 5.80 -5.47
N THR A 73 5.14 5.83 -5.80
CA THR A 73 4.67 6.43 -7.04
C THR A 73 3.26 6.99 -6.86
N GLN A 74 2.90 7.94 -7.72
CA GLN A 74 1.54 8.49 -7.72
C GLN A 74 0.52 7.59 -8.42
N GLY A 75 0.93 6.44 -8.92
CA GLY A 75 0.01 5.40 -9.35
C GLY A 75 -0.13 5.22 -10.85
N ASP A 76 0.11 6.25 -11.67
CA ASP A 76 -0.02 6.14 -13.12
C ASP A 76 1.33 5.88 -13.80
N THR A 77 2.01 4.86 -13.32
CA THR A 77 3.26 4.35 -13.86
C THR A 77 3.14 2.85 -14.09
N PRO A 78 4.00 2.23 -14.90
CA PRO A 78 3.97 0.78 -15.06
C PRO A 78 4.11 0.03 -13.73
N GLU A 79 4.99 0.49 -12.84
CA GLU A 79 5.21 -0.11 -11.53
C GLU A 79 3.96 0.05 -10.64
N GLY A 80 3.32 1.23 -10.68
CA GLY A 80 2.09 1.48 -9.94
C GLY A 80 0.94 0.61 -10.43
N ARG A 81 0.80 0.45 -11.76
CA ARG A 81 -0.23 -0.41 -12.32
C ARG A 81 -0.03 -1.87 -11.94
N ASP A 82 1.21 -2.35 -11.90
CA ASP A 82 1.52 -3.70 -11.47
C ASP A 82 1.17 -3.90 -10.00
N ALA A 83 1.45 -2.92 -9.15
CA ALA A 83 1.11 -2.96 -7.73
C ALA A 83 -0.41 -3.02 -7.52
N VAL A 84 -1.18 -2.22 -8.27
CA VAL A 84 -2.65 -2.26 -8.20
C VAL A 84 -3.19 -3.61 -8.67
N ARG A 85 -2.60 -4.17 -9.73
CA ARG A 85 -2.98 -5.51 -10.20
C ARG A 85 -2.77 -6.55 -9.11
N GLN A 86 -1.67 -6.46 -8.37
CA GLN A 86 -1.42 -7.36 -7.24
C GLN A 86 -2.48 -7.23 -6.16
N LEU A 87 -2.94 -6.00 -5.87
CA LEU A 87 -4.05 -5.79 -4.93
C LEU A 87 -5.33 -6.47 -5.43
N SER A 88 -5.60 -6.43 -6.73
CA SER A 88 -6.77 -7.08 -7.32
C SER A 88 -6.74 -8.59 -7.10
N LEU A 89 -5.57 -9.22 -7.11
CA LEU A 89 -5.44 -10.66 -6.82
C LEU A 89 -5.78 -10.99 -5.37
N LEU A 90 -5.71 -10.00 -4.48
CA LEU A 90 -6.08 -10.17 -3.07
C LEU A 90 -7.54 -9.81 -2.80
N GLY A 91 -8.33 -9.52 -3.83
CA GLY A 91 -9.74 -9.18 -3.67
C GLY A 91 -10.01 -7.69 -3.60
N TYR A 92 -9.08 -6.86 -4.05
CA TYR A 92 -9.26 -5.40 -4.09
C TYR A 92 -10.34 -5.03 -5.09
#